data_beaa45a225e39033d89975852bbf446f
#
_entry.id   beaa45a225e39033d89975852bbf446f
#
_cell.length_a   1.000
_cell.length_b   1.000
_cell.length_c   1.000
_cell.angle_alpha   90.00
_cell.angle_beta   90.00
_cell.angle_gamma   90.00
#
_symmetry.space_group_name_H-M   'P 1'
#
loop_
_entity.id
_entity.type
_entity.pdbx_description
1 polymer ?
#
loop_
_entity_poly.entity_id
_entity_poly.type
_entity_poly.pdbx_seq_one_letter_code
_entity_poly.pdbx_strand_id
1 'polypeptide(L)'
;MKWKALAACTLAGLALIAAGCGGGDKAAAGGAKAGGQDLKGKKLVMYVSFHEDTAKELADLFKKQTGADVSFIRLPTGEALARITAEKDAPKADIWLGGTADAHAKAAADGLLEAYKSKNAKMIMPEYQDKDGFWYGTYLEVLAIGYNEKRFNEEFKPKGVAAPTTLQDLLKPEFKGEIIMPDPRKSGTGNTFISSVLQNMGEEKGWEYLKALKPQVAQFTPSGFTPGQKAGAGEYLITVNFISDQNLVSAKGQKLVSTIYDQAGWTVCPVGKIKNKANEDVAKAFIDFVLTKEAGDILVKTTNGIACNPEVAPPQGMKPLKELPLFKTYDLVKAGADKQKNCDTFFAE
;
A
#
# COMPACT_ATOMS: atom_id res chain seq x y z
N MET A 1 -50.35 2.12 -53.77
CA MET A 1 -49.64 2.00 -55.07
C MET A 1 -48.39 1.27 -54.79
N LYS A 2 -48.35 -0.06 -55.03
CA LYS A 2 -47.75 -0.68 -56.22
C LYS A 2 -46.24 -0.41 -56.28
N TRP A 3 -45.28 -1.33 -56.31
CA TRP A 3 -45.20 -2.74 -56.71
C TRP A 3 -43.81 -3.18 -56.42
N LYS A 4 -43.58 -4.39 -55.85
CA LYS A 4 -43.02 -5.64 -56.47
C LYS A 4 -41.52 -5.56 -56.78
N ALA A 5 -40.65 -6.38 -56.28
CA ALA A 5 -40.51 -7.84 -56.15
C ALA A 5 -39.43 -8.38 -57.12
N LEU A 6 -38.81 -9.47 -56.68
CA LEU A 6 -38.09 -10.54 -57.42
C LEU A 6 -36.58 -10.24 -57.71
N ALA A 7 -35.66 -11.16 -57.69
CA ALA A 7 -35.55 -12.59 -57.34
C ALA A 7 -34.06 -12.93 -57.44
N ALA A 8 -33.52 -13.71 -56.57
CA ALA A 8 -32.98 -15.05 -56.70
C ALA A 8 -32.04 -15.35 -57.87
N CYS A 9 -30.90 -15.97 -57.55
CA CYS A 9 -30.29 -17.19 -58.07
C CYS A 9 -28.78 -17.26 -57.68
N THR A 10 -28.42 -18.10 -56.75
CA THR A 10 -27.74 -19.40 -56.90
C THR A 10 -26.50 -19.47 -57.82
N LEU A 11 -25.37 -19.90 -57.32
CA LEU A 11 -24.65 -21.14 -57.56
C LEU A 11 -23.19 -21.05 -57.17
N ALA A 12 -22.78 -21.84 -56.22
CA ALA A 12 -21.72 -22.77 -56.08
C ALA A 12 -20.48 -22.66 -57.01
N GLY A 13 -19.33 -22.74 -56.43
CA GLY A 13 -18.04 -23.03 -57.07
C GLY A 13 -16.96 -23.33 -56.07
N LEU A 14 -16.59 -24.58 -56.03
CA LEU A 14 -15.52 -25.19 -55.20
C LEU A 14 -14.12 -24.86 -55.72
N ALA A 15 -13.15 -25.07 -54.80
CA ALA A 15 -11.75 -25.56 -54.99
C ALA A 15 -10.67 -24.47 -55.15
N LEU A 16 -9.52 -24.52 -54.61
CA LEU A 16 -8.52 -25.42 -54.09
C LEU A 16 -7.23 -24.60 -53.87
N ILE A 17 -6.61 -24.77 -52.72
CA ILE A 17 -5.18 -24.88 -52.40
C ILE A 17 -4.16 -23.99 -53.14
N ALA A 18 -3.41 -23.18 -52.35
CA ALA A 18 -1.95 -23.13 -52.47
C ALA A 18 -1.32 -22.61 -51.16
N ALA A 19 -0.37 -23.35 -50.67
CA ALA A 19 0.47 -23.03 -49.53
C ALA A 19 1.44 -21.89 -49.84
N GLY A 20 1.69 -21.02 -48.85
CA GLY A 20 2.72 -19.99 -48.91
C GLY A 20 3.22 -19.70 -47.51
N CYS A 21 4.35 -20.26 -47.14
CA CYS A 21 5.13 -19.95 -45.95
C CYS A 21 5.60 -18.51 -45.95
N GLY A 22 5.49 -17.82 -44.82
CA GLY A 22 6.12 -16.54 -44.60
C GLY A 22 5.94 -16.11 -43.15
N GLY A 23 6.93 -16.38 -42.30
CA GLY A 23 6.92 -16.16 -40.88
C GLY A 23 6.86 -14.68 -40.48
N GLY A 24 6.31 -14.43 -39.34
CA GLY A 24 6.24 -13.15 -38.69
C GLY A 24 5.53 -13.30 -37.37
N ASP A 25 6.15 -13.99 -36.42
CA ASP A 25 5.68 -14.05 -35.04
C ASP A 25 5.71 -12.64 -34.41
N LYS A 26 4.60 -11.95 -34.47
CA LYS A 26 4.31 -10.90 -33.50
C LYS A 26 3.75 -11.59 -32.27
N ALA A 27 4.63 -11.85 -31.31
CA ALA A 27 4.22 -12.19 -29.95
C ALA A 27 3.34 -11.06 -29.43
N ALA A 28 2.03 -11.26 -29.48
CA ALA A 28 1.09 -10.48 -28.70
C ALA A 28 1.41 -10.75 -27.23
N ALA A 29 1.92 -9.75 -26.53
CA ALA A 29 2.01 -9.75 -25.08
C ALA A 29 0.59 -9.87 -24.52
N GLY A 30 0.14 -11.10 -24.36
CA GLY A 30 -1.10 -11.41 -23.68
C GLY A 30 -0.89 -11.22 -22.19
N GLY A 31 -1.33 -10.05 -21.67
CA GLY A 31 -1.53 -9.89 -20.24
C GLY A 31 -2.39 -11.06 -19.75
N ALA A 32 -1.87 -11.84 -18.79
CA ALA A 32 -2.61 -12.92 -18.18
C ALA A 32 -3.87 -12.36 -17.54
N LYS A 33 -5.01 -12.49 -18.22
CA LYS A 33 -6.32 -12.29 -17.59
C LYS A 33 -6.38 -13.23 -16.40
N ALA A 34 -6.74 -12.71 -15.21
CA ALA A 34 -7.07 -13.55 -14.07
C ALA A 34 -8.01 -14.63 -14.56
N GLY A 35 -7.53 -15.88 -14.62
CA GLY A 35 -8.22 -16.96 -15.32
C GLY A 35 -9.64 -17.10 -14.81
N GLY A 36 -10.60 -17.02 -15.71
CA GLY A 36 -12.02 -16.95 -15.47
C GLY A 36 -12.58 -18.07 -14.60
N GLN A 37 -12.35 -18.01 -13.29
CA GLN A 37 -13.03 -18.82 -12.31
C GLN A 37 -14.39 -18.15 -12.07
N ASP A 38 -15.47 -18.84 -12.42
CA ASP A 38 -16.82 -18.38 -12.09
C ASP A 38 -17.02 -18.51 -10.58
N LEU A 39 -17.02 -17.37 -9.89
CA LEU A 39 -17.25 -17.26 -8.45
C LEU A 39 -18.59 -16.59 -8.13
N LYS A 40 -19.52 -16.62 -9.08
CA LYS A 40 -20.86 -16.04 -8.91
C LYS A 40 -21.55 -16.59 -7.67
N GLY A 41 -22.03 -15.66 -6.83
CA GLY A 41 -22.70 -15.98 -5.57
C GLY A 41 -21.74 -16.34 -4.40
N LYS A 42 -20.42 -16.41 -4.63
CA LYS A 42 -19.44 -16.48 -3.55
C LYS A 42 -19.26 -15.11 -2.89
N LYS A 43 -18.98 -15.13 -1.59
CA LYS A 43 -18.76 -13.90 -0.79
C LYS A 43 -17.31 -13.80 -0.37
N LEU A 44 -16.79 -12.60 -0.38
CA LEU A 44 -15.46 -12.26 0.17
C LEU A 44 -15.62 -11.11 1.16
N VAL A 45 -15.08 -11.28 2.35
CA VAL A 45 -15.03 -10.24 3.38
C VAL A 45 -13.58 -9.85 3.62
N MET A 46 -13.28 -8.54 3.55
CA MET A 46 -11.92 -8.05 3.73
C MET A 46 -11.83 -7.06 4.89
N TYR A 47 -10.75 -7.13 5.66
CA TYR A 47 -10.25 -6.01 6.44
C TYR A 47 -9.24 -5.25 5.58
N VAL A 48 -9.44 -3.93 5.46
CA VAL A 48 -8.64 -3.08 4.57
C VAL A 48 -7.94 -2.01 5.40
N SER A 49 -6.63 -1.87 5.23
CA SER A 49 -5.82 -0.93 6.01
C SER A 49 -5.13 0.11 5.11
N PHE A 50 -5.84 0.59 4.09
CA PHE A 50 -5.48 1.72 3.23
C PHE A 50 -6.74 2.51 2.80
N HIS A 51 -6.71 3.27 1.69
CA HIS A 51 -7.81 4.12 1.23
C HIS A 51 -9.03 3.31 0.75
N GLU A 52 -10.22 3.74 1.16
CA GLU A 52 -11.49 3.07 0.80
C GLU A 52 -11.75 3.09 -0.70
N ASP A 53 -11.43 4.19 -1.39
CA ASP A 53 -11.60 4.30 -2.84
C ASP A 53 -10.78 3.24 -3.58
N THR A 54 -9.54 2.99 -3.14
CA THR A 54 -8.68 1.93 -3.69
C THR A 54 -9.30 0.55 -3.48
N ALA A 55 -9.77 0.27 -2.26
CA ALA A 55 -10.41 -1.00 -1.94
C ALA A 55 -11.66 -1.23 -2.80
N LYS A 56 -12.44 -0.16 -3.00
CA LYS A 56 -13.63 -0.20 -3.83
C LYS A 56 -13.30 -0.47 -5.30
N GLU A 57 -12.34 0.23 -5.90
CA GLU A 57 -11.95 -0.01 -7.30
C GLU A 57 -11.45 -1.46 -7.51
N LEU A 58 -10.65 -2.01 -6.58
CA LEU A 58 -10.20 -3.40 -6.62
C LEU A 58 -11.36 -4.39 -6.47
N ALA A 59 -12.27 -4.16 -5.53
CA ALA A 59 -13.44 -5.00 -5.30
C ALA A 59 -14.37 -5.01 -6.53
N ASP A 60 -14.63 -3.85 -7.12
CA ASP A 60 -15.48 -3.71 -8.31
C ASP A 60 -14.86 -4.44 -9.51
N LEU A 61 -13.54 -4.33 -9.72
CA LEU A 61 -12.86 -5.04 -10.80
C LEU A 61 -12.88 -6.55 -10.58
N PHE A 62 -12.59 -7.01 -9.34
CA PHE A 62 -12.65 -8.44 -9.00
C PHE A 62 -14.05 -9.02 -9.21
N LYS A 63 -15.09 -8.32 -8.74
CA LYS A 63 -16.49 -8.69 -8.98
C LYS A 63 -16.82 -8.75 -10.48
N LYS A 64 -16.38 -7.77 -11.27
CA LYS A 64 -16.57 -7.75 -12.72
C LYS A 64 -15.94 -8.95 -13.41
N GLN A 65 -14.78 -9.39 -12.95
CA GLN A 65 -14.04 -10.51 -13.56
C GLN A 65 -14.53 -11.87 -13.12
N THR A 66 -15.08 -12.01 -11.90
CA THR A 66 -15.36 -13.31 -11.28
C THR A 66 -16.82 -13.52 -10.89
N GLY A 67 -17.61 -12.45 -10.78
CA GLY A 67 -18.99 -12.50 -10.27
C GLY A 67 -19.10 -12.60 -8.74
N ALA A 68 -17.99 -12.62 -8.00
CA ALA A 68 -18.00 -12.69 -6.53
C ALA A 68 -18.51 -11.39 -5.89
N ASP A 69 -19.24 -11.50 -4.78
CA ASP A 69 -19.65 -10.36 -3.96
C ASP A 69 -18.57 -10.04 -2.93
N VAL A 70 -18.04 -8.81 -2.99
CA VAL A 70 -16.97 -8.35 -2.10
C VAL A 70 -17.51 -7.29 -1.14
N SER A 71 -17.21 -7.46 0.14
CA SER A 71 -17.45 -6.46 1.18
C SER A 71 -16.19 -6.22 1.99
N PHE A 72 -16.02 -5.01 2.53
CA PHE A 72 -14.86 -4.71 3.34
C PHE A 72 -15.17 -3.72 4.46
N ILE A 73 -14.32 -3.74 5.48
CA ILE A 73 -14.29 -2.78 6.58
C ILE A 73 -12.89 -2.16 6.61
N ARG A 74 -12.83 -0.83 6.55
CA ARG A 74 -11.57 -0.10 6.66
C ARG A 74 -11.18 0.07 8.14
N LEU A 75 -9.96 -0.34 8.49
CA LEU A 75 -9.37 -0.26 9.83
C LEU A 75 -7.90 0.19 9.72
N PRO A 76 -7.40 1.03 10.61
CA PRO A 76 -5.95 1.25 10.77
C PRO A 76 -5.24 -0.08 11.05
N THR A 77 -3.96 -0.20 10.65
CA THR A 77 -3.19 -1.45 10.72
C THR A 77 -3.23 -2.11 12.11
N GLY A 78 -3.03 -1.34 13.17
CA GLY A 78 -3.03 -1.87 14.53
C GLY A 78 -4.43 -2.33 14.99
N GLU A 79 -5.47 -1.63 14.57
CA GLU A 79 -6.87 -2.01 14.88
C GLU A 79 -7.28 -3.26 14.10
N ALA A 80 -6.83 -3.40 12.84
CA ALA A 80 -7.05 -4.60 12.04
C ALA A 80 -6.38 -5.82 12.69
N LEU A 81 -5.11 -5.71 13.09
CA LEU A 81 -4.39 -6.78 13.78
C LEU A 81 -5.07 -7.16 15.11
N ALA A 82 -5.46 -6.17 15.92
CA ALA A 82 -6.15 -6.43 17.19
C ALA A 82 -7.50 -7.14 16.96
N ARG A 83 -8.24 -6.73 15.93
CA ARG A 83 -9.52 -7.37 15.58
C ARG A 83 -9.35 -8.80 15.08
N ILE A 84 -8.39 -9.03 14.17
CA ILE A 84 -8.06 -10.39 13.69
C ILE A 84 -7.66 -11.29 14.87
N THR A 85 -6.87 -10.77 15.82
CA THR A 85 -6.46 -11.48 17.02
C THR A 85 -7.66 -11.83 17.90
N ALA A 86 -8.57 -10.88 18.14
CA ALA A 86 -9.77 -11.09 18.94
C ALA A 86 -10.76 -12.10 18.30
N GLU A 87 -10.76 -12.17 16.98
CA GLU A 87 -11.64 -13.05 16.19
C GLU A 87 -11.00 -14.40 15.82
N LYS A 88 -9.82 -14.75 16.34
CA LYS A 88 -9.02 -15.91 15.92
C LYS A 88 -9.78 -17.24 15.94
N ASP A 89 -10.71 -17.41 16.89
CA ASP A 89 -11.49 -18.63 17.05
C ASP A 89 -12.79 -18.65 16.21
N ALA A 90 -13.21 -17.48 15.70
CA ALA A 90 -14.37 -17.31 14.84
C ALA A 90 -14.17 -16.13 13.87
N PRO A 91 -13.24 -16.23 12.89
CA PRO A 91 -12.89 -15.16 11.98
C PRO A 91 -14.09 -14.61 11.21
N LYS A 92 -14.14 -13.28 11.05
CA LYS A 92 -15.22 -12.58 10.34
C LYS A 92 -14.80 -12.08 8.98
N ALA A 93 -13.51 -12.14 8.66
CA ALA A 93 -12.96 -11.77 7.38
C ALA A 93 -12.09 -12.90 6.80
N ASP A 94 -11.92 -12.87 5.49
CA ASP A 94 -11.16 -13.86 4.71
C ASP A 94 -9.78 -13.33 4.32
N ILE A 95 -9.69 -12.03 4.08
CA ILE A 95 -8.48 -11.34 3.61
C ILE A 95 -8.19 -10.13 4.50
N TRP A 96 -6.91 -9.94 4.78
CA TRP A 96 -6.39 -8.67 5.24
C TRP A 96 -5.59 -8.02 4.11
N LEU A 97 -6.05 -6.87 3.62
CA LEU A 97 -5.47 -6.14 2.50
C LEU A 97 -4.93 -4.79 2.96
N GLY A 98 -3.67 -4.51 2.67
CA GLY A 98 -3.02 -3.26 3.06
C GLY A 98 -2.49 -3.27 4.49
N GLY A 99 -2.19 -2.10 5.02
CA GLY A 99 -1.42 -1.94 6.25
C GLY A 99 0.07 -2.10 5.98
N THR A 100 0.81 -2.60 6.95
CA THR A 100 2.27 -2.71 6.88
C THR A 100 2.74 -4.16 7.03
N ALA A 101 3.83 -4.52 6.36
CA ALA A 101 4.33 -5.89 6.32
C ALA A 101 4.80 -6.41 7.70
N ASP A 102 5.27 -5.52 8.58
CA ASP A 102 5.61 -5.87 9.97
C ASP A 102 4.42 -6.43 10.74
N ALA A 103 3.22 -5.84 10.55
CA ALA A 103 2.00 -6.32 11.18
C ALA A 103 1.52 -7.66 10.57
N HIS A 104 1.68 -7.86 9.26
CA HIS A 104 1.39 -9.14 8.62
C HIS A 104 2.38 -10.23 9.05
N ALA A 105 3.67 -9.90 9.16
CA ALA A 105 4.68 -10.82 9.69
C ALA A 105 4.35 -11.24 11.14
N LYS A 106 3.94 -10.30 11.98
CA LYS A 106 3.45 -10.59 13.35
C LYS A 106 2.22 -11.49 13.33
N ALA A 107 1.23 -11.19 12.49
CA ALA A 107 0.03 -12.00 12.35
C ALA A 107 0.34 -13.43 11.86
N ALA A 108 1.30 -13.58 10.95
CA ALA A 108 1.77 -14.90 10.50
C ALA A 108 2.45 -15.67 11.63
N ALA A 109 3.35 -15.02 12.39
CA ALA A 109 4.04 -15.62 13.54
C ALA A 109 3.06 -16.05 14.65
N ASP A 110 1.97 -15.29 14.85
CA ASP A 110 0.91 -15.60 15.82
C ASP A 110 -0.09 -16.66 15.31
N GLY A 111 0.10 -17.19 14.08
CA GLY A 111 -0.76 -18.20 13.49
C GLY A 111 -2.16 -17.70 13.08
N LEU A 112 -2.30 -16.39 12.87
CA LEU A 112 -3.55 -15.73 12.46
C LEU A 112 -3.75 -15.72 10.94
N LEU A 113 -2.67 -15.85 10.16
CA LEU A 113 -2.72 -15.98 8.71
C LEU A 113 -2.51 -17.43 8.28
N GLU A 114 -2.96 -17.73 7.07
CA GLU A 114 -2.76 -19.02 6.42
C GLU A 114 -1.92 -18.84 5.16
N ALA A 115 -0.88 -19.66 5.03
CA ALA A 115 -0.02 -19.64 3.87
C ALA A 115 -0.76 -20.09 2.60
N TYR A 116 -0.61 -19.33 1.53
CA TYR A 116 -1.11 -19.68 0.21
C TYR A 116 -0.04 -19.37 -0.85
N LYS A 117 0.40 -20.37 -1.58
CA LYS A 117 1.34 -20.19 -2.69
C LYS A 117 0.59 -19.70 -3.93
N SER A 118 0.50 -18.38 -4.08
CA SER A 118 -0.16 -17.77 -5.25
C SER A 118 0.56 -18.14 -6.53
N LYS A 119 -0.20 -18.48 -7.58
CA LYS A 119 0.34 -18.68 -8.94
C LYS A 119 0.99 -17.42 -9.51
N ASN A 120 0.61 -16.25 -9.00
CA ASN A 120 1.12 -14.94 -9.40
C ASN A 120 2.24 -14.42 -8.47
N ALA A 121 2.68 -15.19 -7.46
CA ALA A 121 3.78 -14.82 -6.56
C ALA A 121 5.06 -14.40 -7.30
N LYS A 122 5.35 -15.05 -8.45
CA LYS A 122 6.49 -14.73 -9.32
C LYS A 122 6.45 -13.33 -9.96
N MET A 123 5.29 -12.66 -9.94
CA MET A 123 5.14 -11.29 -10.42
C MET A 123 5.57 -10.25 -9.38
N ILE A 124 5.84 -10.67 -8.14
CA ILE A 124 6.28 -9.80 -7.06
C ILE A 124 7.75 -10.06 -6.76
N MET A 125 8.53 -9.02 -6.60
CA MET A 125 9.95 -9.15 -6.27
C MET A 125 10.11 -9.88 -4.91
N PRO A 126 11.09 -10.82 -4.80
CA PRO A 126 11.24 -11.69 -3.62
C PRO A 126 11.34 -10.94 -2.30
N GLU A 127 11.98 -9.77 -2.29
CA GLU A 127 12.14 -8.93 -1.09
C GLU A 127 10.84 -8.29 -0.60
N TYR A 128 9.76 -8.34 -1.40
CA TYR A 128 8.47 -7.75 -1.07
C TYR A 128 7.38 -8.79 -0.79
N GLN A 129 7.77 -10.01 -0.45
CA GLN A 129 6.84 -11.08 -0.11
C GLN A 129 7.39 -11.98 0.99
N ASP A 130 6.50 -12.65 1.71
CA ASP A 130 6.89 -13.68 2.65
C ASP A 130 7.32 -14.96 1.91
N LYS A 131 8.47 -15.54 2.29
CA LYS A 131 9.04 -16.75 1.65
C LYS A 131 8.14 -17.98 1.75
N ASP A 132 7.32 -18.04 2.80
CA ASP A 132 6.42 -19.16 3.07
C ASP A 132 5.01 -18.93 2.50
N GLY A 133 4.72 -17.68 2.01
CA GLY A 133 3.48 -17.30 1.34
C GLY A 133 2.37 -16.89 2.28
N PHE A 134 2.70 -16.39 3.47
CA PHE A 134 1.71 -15.83 4.39
C PHE A 134 1.19 -14.48 3.93
N TRP A 135 2.03 -13.69 3.21
CA TRP A 135 1.64 -12.41 2.64
C TRP A 135 2.45 -12.05 1.40
N TYR A 136 1.89 -11.20 0.57
CA TYR A 136 2.51 -10.65 -0.64
C TYR A 136 2.34 -9.15 -0.67
N GLY A 137 3.42 -8.40 -0.90
CA GLY A 137 3.39 -6.96 -1.08
C GLY A 137 2.66 -6.58 -2.37
N THR A 138 1.80 -5.59 -2.28
CA THR A 138 1.08 -5.06 -3.43
C THR A 138 1.72 -3.77 -3.94
N TYR A 139 2.08 -2.86 -3.04
CA TYR A 139 2.85 -1.65 -3.36
C TYR A 139 3.74 -1.24 -2.18
N LEU A 140 4.76 -0.43 -2.48
CA LEU A 140 5.75 0.07 -1.54
C LEU A 140 5.33 1.43 -0.98
N GLU A 141 5.54 1.60 0.31
CA GLU A 141 5.38 2.82 1.08
C GLU A 141 6.71 3.28 1.67
N VAL A 142 7.07 4.56 1.48
CA VAL A 142 8.32 5.15 1.95
C VAL A 142 8.03 6.36 2.82
N LEU A 143 8.67 6.46 3.97
CA LEU A 143 8.55 7.59 4.86
C LEU A 143 9.17 8.85 4.26
N ALA A 144 8.50 9.98 4.45
CA ALA A 144 8.93 11.28 4.02
C ALA A 144 8.57 12.35 5.04
N ILE A 145 9.33 13.44 5.05
CA ILE A 145 8.99 14.68 5.72
C ILE A 145 8.25 15.54 4.71
N GLY A 146 7.04 15.96 5.06
CA GLY A 146 6.25 16.90 4.27
C GLY A 146 5.99 18.17 5.04
N TYR A 147 5.99 19.33 4.38
CA TYR A 147 5.57 20.56 4.99
C TYR A 147 4.59 21.35 4.12
N ASN A 148 3.69 22.09 4.75
CA ASN A 148 2.77 22.99 4.05
C ASN A 148 3.53 24.15 3.40
N GLU A 149 3.57 24.18 2.08
CA GLU A 149 4.35 25.16 1.31
C GLU A 149 3.93 26.61 1.61
N LYS A 150 2.62 26.85 1.68
CA LYS A 150 2.09 28.19 1.93
C LYS A 150 2.49 28.70 3.31
N ARG A 151 2.18 27.93 4.37
CA ARG A 151 2.53 28.33 5.73
C ARG A 151 4.04 28.53 5.90
N PHE A 152 4.83 27.63 5.32
CA PHE A 152 6.28 27.74 5.40
C PHE A 152 6.77 29.07 4.78
N ASN A 153 6.31 29.40 3.58
CA ASN A 153 6.70 30.63 2.88
C ASN A 153 6.22 31.91 3.58
N GLU A 154 5.07 31.89 4.24
CA GLU A 154 4.48 33.05 4.92
C GLU A 154 5.00 33.26 6.35
N GLU A 155 5.21 32.15 7.11
CA GLU A 155 5.43 32.23 8.57
C GLU A 155 6.88 31.96 9.00
N PHE A 156 7.64 31.13 8.24
CA PHE A 156 8.96 30.61 8.65
C PHE A 156 10.10 31.15 7.79
N LYS A 157 9.96 31.10 6.50
CA LYS A 157 10.98 31.54 5.55
C LYS A 157 11.40 33.02 5.73
N PRO A 158 10.48 33.97 6.01
CA PRO A 158 10.85 35.38 6.28
C PRO A 158 11.69 35.55 7.55
N LYS A 159 11.64 34.58 8.48
CA LYS A 159 12.47 34.56 9.70
C LYS A 159 13.82 33.88 9.50
N GLY A 160 14.16 33.50 8.27
CA GLY A 160 15.42 32.82 7.95
C GLY A 160 15.44 31.33 8.30
N VAL A 161 14.27 30.72 8.63
CA VAL A 161 14.17 29.28 8.95
C VAL A 161 14.33 28.47 7.66
N ALA A 162 15.22 27.47 7.68
CA ALA A 162 15.38 26.53 6.57
C ALA A 162 14.27 25.46 6.60
N ALA A 163 13.82 25.04 5.41
CA ALA A 163 12.82 23.97 5.29
C ALA A 163 13.31 22.65 5.89
N PRO A 164 12.42 21.89 6.57
CA PRO A 164 12.78 20.60 7.16
C PRO A 164 12.94 19.52 6.07
N THR A 165 14.13 18.94 5.96
CA THR A 165 14.44 17.89 4.99
C THR A 165 15.10 16.66 5.60
N THR A 166 15.55 16.77 6.84
CA THR A 166 16.23 15.70 7.59
C THR A 166 15.52 15.42 8.91
N LEU A 167 15.75 14.23 9.48
CA LEU A 167 15.25 13.90 10.81
C LEU A 167 15.75 14.89 11.88
N GLN A 168 17.00 15.37 11.74
CA GLN A 168 17.56 16.33 12.67
C GLN A 168 16.83 17.69 12.61
N ASP A 169 16.34 18.11 11.45
CA ASP A 169 15.57 19.35 11.34
C ASP A 169 14.30 19.36 12.19
N LEU A 170 13.68 18.18 12.41
CA LEU A 170 12.47 18.05 13.22
C LEU A 170 12.69 18.39 14.71
N LEU A 171 13.94 18.43 15.17
CA LEU A 171 14.32 18.79 16.54
C LEU A 171 14.53 20.30 16.73
N LYS A 172 14.46 21.10 15.65
CA LYS A 172 14.64 22.55 15.75
C LYS A 172 13.53 23.19 16.57
N PRO A 173 13.84 24.08 17.51
CA PRO A 173 12.85 24.72 18.40
C PRO A 173 11.78 25.49 17.64
N GLU A 174 12.07 25.97 16.42
CA GLU A 174 11.13 26.70 15.58
C GLU A 174 9.95 25.84 15.11
N PHE A 175 10.11 24.50 15.11
CA PHE A 175 9.08 23.55 14.68
C PHE A 175 8.33 22.90 15.85
N LYS A 176 8.62 23.32 17.10
CA LYS A 176 7.95 22.78 18.28
C LYS A 176 6.45 23.06 18.25
N GLY A 177 5.65 22.01 18.32
CA GLY A 177 4.18 22.11 18.26
C GLY A 177 3.61 22.26 16.84
N GLU A 178 4.48 22.19 15.82
CA GLU A 178 4.08 22.28 14.40
C GLU A 178 4.14 20.93 13.66
N ILE A 179 4.50 19.87 14.36
CA ILE A 179 4.66 18.53 13.79
C ILE A 179 3.45 17.66 14.16
N ILE A 180 2.88 16.99 13.17
CA ILE A 180 1.85 15.97 13.35
C ILE A 180 2.35 14.63 12.78
N MET A 181 2.14 13.53 13.53
CA MET A 181 2.63 12.20 13.19
C MET A 181 1.57 11.11 13.45
N PRO A 182 1.70 9.93 12.81
CA PRO A 182 0.88 8.78 13.15
C PRO A 182 1.26 8.18 14.52
N ASP A 183 0.26 7.75 15.30
CA ASP A 183 0.46 7.03 16.56
C ASP A 183 0.96 5.59 16.30
N PRO A 184 2.16 5.22 16.73
CA PRO A 184 2.73 3.90 16.45
C PRO A 184 1.95 2.73 17.07
N ARG A 185 1.16 2.98 18.12
CA ARG A 185 0.32 1.95 18.74
C ARG A 185 -0.79 1.50 17.79
N LYS A 186 -1.33 2.43 16.98
CA LYS A 186 -2.51 2.21 16.11
C LYS A 186 -2.15 2.16 14.64
N SER A 187 -1.18 2.98 14.22
CA SER A 187 -0.75 3.13 12.83
C SER A 187 0.50 2.31 12.53
N GLY A 188 0.46 1.53 11.44
CA GLY A 188 1.65 0.89 10.89
C GLY A 188 2.71 1.90 10.45
N THR A 189 2.29 3.04 9.87
CA THR A 189 3.19 4.14 9.49
C THR A 189 4.00 4.67 10.68
N GLY A 190 3.33 4.87 11.83
CA GLY A 190 4.00 5.29 13.07
C GLY A 190 4.98 4.24 13.58
N ASN A 191 4.62 2.94 13.52
CA ASN A 191 5.55 1.86 13.87
C ASN A 191 6.74 1.78 12.91
N THR A 192 6.51 1.91 11.60
CA THR A 192 7.60 1.96 10.61
C THR A 192 8.59 3.09 10.93
N PHE A 193 8.10 4.27 11.34
CA PHE A 193 8.96 5.39 11.73
C PHE A 193 9.83 5.04 12.94
N ILE A 194 9.24 4.65 14.07
CA ILE A 194 9.99 4.33 15.29
C ILE A 194 10.97 3.19 15.04
N SER A 195 10.52 2.11 14.42
CA SER A 195 11.34 0.93 14.17
C SER A 195 12.51 1.22 13.23
N SER A 196 12.30 2.03 12.18
CA SER A 196 13.38 2.41 11.26
C SER A 196 14.41 3.32 11.92
N VAL A 197 13.99 4.26 12.77
CA VAL A 197 14.90 5.11 13.55
C VAL A 197 15.77 4.25 14.48
N LEU A 198 15.16 3.34 15.24
CA LEU A 198 15.90 2.47 16.17
C LEU A 198 16.86 1.52 15.45
N GLN A 199 16.43 0.94 14.33
CA GLN A 199 17.29 0.03 13.59
C GLN A 199 18.43 0.76 12.86
N ASN A 200 18.19 1.98 12.34
CA ASN A 200 19.18 2.76 11.62
C ASN A 200 20.21 3.40 12.56
N MET A 201 19.76 4.04 13.64
CA MET A 201 20.63 4.77 14.56
C MET A 201 21.21 3.88 15.68
N GLY A 202 20.68 2.65 15.85
CA GLY A 202 20.90 1.81 17.01
C GLY A 202 20.04 2.21 18.21
N GLU A 203 19.85 1.28 19.16
CA GLU A 203 18.90 1.49 20.28
C GLU A 203 19.22 2.75 21.10
N GLU A 204 20.48 2.96 21.48
CA GLU A 204 20.87 4.09 22.33
C GLU A 204 20.55 5.45 21.67
N LYS A 205 21.17 5.71 20.52
CA LYS A 205 20.98 6.97 19.77
C LYS A 205 19.56 7.13 19.23
N GLY A 206 18.94 6.03 18.82
CA GLY A 206 17.56 6.04 18.35
C GLY A 206 16.58 6.45 19.43
N TRP A 207 16.74 5.94 20.65
CA TRP A 207 15.93 6.37 21.79
C TRP A 207 16.23 7.79 22.24
N GLU A 208 17.49 8.23 22.21
CA GLU A 208 17.85 9.62 22.47
C GLU A 208 17.12 10.56 21.49
N TYR A 209 17.20 10.26 20.19
CA TYR A 209 16.49 11.02 19.16
C TYR A 209 14.96 11.02 19.35
N LEU A 210 14.35 9.85 19.59
CA LEU A 210 12.89 9.72 19.74
C LEU A 210 12.38 10.45 21.00
N LYS A 211 13.13 10.44 22.08
CA LYS A 211 12.83 11.21 23.29
C LYS A 211 12.91 12.72 23.05
N ALA A 212 13.86 13.17 22.24
CA ALA A 212 13.96 14.58 21.84
C ALA A 212 12.84 14.99 20.87
N LEU A 213 12.42 14.10 19.98
CA LEU A 213 11.35 14.35 19.01
C LEU A 213 9.96 14.39 19.65
N LYS A 214 9.66 13.51 20.62
CA LYS A 214 8.33 13.38 21.24
C LYS A 214 7.72 14.73 21.67
N PRO A 215 8.43 15.62 22.41
CA PRO A 215 7.92 16.92 22.83
C PRO A 215 7.79 17.96 21.69
N GLN A 216 8.35 17.71 20.51
CA GLN A 216 8.18 18.56 19.33
C GLN A 216 6.82 18.29 18.65
N VAL A 217 6.28 17.07 18.78
CA VAL A 217 5.07 16.62 18.11
C VAL A 217 3.83 17.16 18.84
N ALA A 218 3.00 17.91 18.11
CA ALA A 218 1.77 18.46 18.65
C ALA A 218 0.66 17.42 18.78
N GLN A 219 0.58 16.49 17.83
CA GLN A 219 -0.49 15.48 17.81
C GLN A 219 -0.03 14.16 17.20
N PHE A 220 -0.45 13.05 17.83
CA PHE A 220 -0.39 11.71 17.26
C PHE A 220 -1.78 11.23 16.82
N THR A 221 -1.90 10.73 15.58
CA THR A 221 -3.19 10.31 15.00
C THR A 221 -3.29 8.80 14.83
N PRO A 222 -4.47 8.19 14.96
CA PRO A 222 -4.64 6.73 14.76
C PRO A 222 -4.40 6.27 13.32
N SER A 223 -4.62 7.14 12.33
CA SER A 223 -4.42 6.84 10.90
C SER A 223 -3.10 7.40 10.40
N GLY A 224 -2.38 6.66 9.55
CA GLY A 224 -1.17 7.13 8.86
C GLY A 224 -1.42 8.25 7.85
N PHE A 225 -2.63 8.31 7.27
CA PHE A 225 -3.01 9.30 6.25
C PHE A 225 -3.38 10.67 6.85
N THR A 226 -4.04 10.68 8.02
CA THR A 226 -4.54 11.91 8.66
C THR A 226 -3.48 13.01 8.86
N PRO A 227 -2.22 12.70 9.24
CA PRO A 227 -1.20 13.75 9.39
C PRO A 227 -0.95 14.51 8.09
N GLY A 228 -0.85 13.81 6.94
CA GLY A 228 -0.71 14.46 5.64
C GLY A 228 -1.89 15.37 5.30
N GLN A 229 -3.12 14.93 5.57
CA GLN A 229 -4.32 15.75 5.34
C GLN A 229 -4.30 17.03 6.18
N LYS A 230 -4.00 16.94 7.48
CA LYS A 230 -3.99 18.08 8.39
C LYS A 230 -2.85 19.07 8.08
N ALA A 231 -1.67 18.57 7.77
CA ALA A 231 -0.58 19.43 7.33
C ALA A 231 -0.89 20.06 5.95
N GLY A 232 -1.46 19.32 5.01
CA GLY A 232 -1.91 19.85 3.73
C GLY A 232 -2.96 20.97 3.88
N ALA A 233 -3.89 20.82 4.82
CA ALA A 233 -4.89 21.82 5.16
C ALA A 233 -4.32 23.04 5.90
N GLY A 234 -3.06 22.96 6.37
CA GLY A 234 -2.39 24.03 7.12
C GLY A 234 -2.71 24.06 8.63
N GLU A 235 -3.37 23.02 9.17
CA GLU A 235 -3.57 22.91 10.61
C GLU A 235 -2.25 22.74 11.38
N TYR A 236 -1.30 22.04 10.75
CA TYR A 236 0.09 21.86 11.20
C TYR A 236 1.03 22.20 10.05
N LEU A 237 2.27 22.59 10.38
CA LEU A 237 3.26 22.89 9.36
C LEU A 237 3.85 21.61 8.75
N ILE A 238 4.20 20.62 9.59
CA ILE A 238 5.01 19.47 9.21
C ILE A 238 4.26 18.17 9.47
N THR A 239 4.40 17.24 8.54
CA THR A 239 3.99 15.83 8.71
C THR A 239 5.17 14.89 8.48
N VAL A 240 5.19 13.76 9.20
CA VAL A 240 6.05 12.62 8.88
C VAL A 240 5.15 11.40 8.67
N ASN A 241 4.95 11.05 7.41
CA ASN A 241 4.17 9.88 7.00
C ASN A 241 4.63 9.41 5.61
N PHE A 242 3.91 8.48 5.00
CA PHE A 242 4.32 7.97 3.70
C PHE A 242 4.18 9.01 2.58
N ILE A 243 5.16 9.03 1.67
CA ILE A 243 5.19 9.99 0.56
C ILE A 243 4.01 9.83 -0.40
N SER A 244 3.52 8.61 -0.59
CA SER A 244 2.31 8.33 -1.36
C SER A 244 1.09 9.08 -0.84
N ASP A 245 0.90 9.06 0.48
CA ASP A 245 -0.16 9.80 1.18
C ASP A 245 -0.02 11.31 0.99
N GLN A 246 1.22 11.84 1.10
CA GLN A 246 1.51 13.26 0.90
C GLN A 246 1.23 13.69 -0.54
N ASN A 247 1.64 12.86 -1.51
CA ASN A 247 1.38 13.10 -2.94
C ASN A 247 -0.12 13.08 -3.24
N LEU A 248 -0.88 12.17 -2.62
CA LEU A 248 -2.33 12.08 -2.78
C LEU A 248 -3.04 13.34 -2.24
N VAL A 249 -2.58 13.86 -1.11
CA VAL A 249 -3.05 15.13 -0.53
C VAL A 249 -2.74 16.30 -1.48
N SER A 250 -1.52 16.35 -2.01
CA SER A 250 -1.09 17.39 -2.95
C SER A 250 -1.87 17.34 -4.26
N ALA A 251 -2.17 16.17 -4.77
CA ALA A 251 -3.01 15.97 -5.97
C ALA A 251 -4.45 16.51 -5.79
N LYS A 252 -4.93 16.58 -4.56
CA LYS A 252 -6.23 17.19 -4.20
C LYS A 252 -6.17 18.71 -3.99
N GLY A 253 -5.05 19.36 -4.33
CA GLY A 253 -4.88 20.81 -4.29
C GLY A 253 -4.31 21.36 -2.97
N GLN A 254 -3.99 20.51 -1.99
CA GLN A 254 -3.37 20.90 -0.73
C GLN A 254 -1.85 20.67 -0.82
N LYS A 255 -1.09 21.70 -1.19
CA LYS A 255 0.33 21.55 -1.51
C LYS A 255 1.20 21.26 -0.30
N LEU A 256 1.74 20.05 -0.27
CA LEU A 256 2.87 19.65 0.56
C LEU A 256 4.13 19.61 -0.29
N VAL A 257 5.23 20.16 0.23
CA VAL A 257 6.57 19.90 -0.28
C VAL A 257 7.13 18.71 0.50
N SER A 258 7.41 17.63 -0.20
CA SER A 258 7.75 16.34 0.40
C SER A 258 9.19 15.94 0.09
N THR A 259 9.91 15.45 1.09
CA THR A 259 11.28 14.96 0.96
C THR A 259 11.41 13.58 1.58
N ILE A 260 11.81 12.58 0.78
CA ILE A 260 12.29 11.30 1.32
C ILE A 260 13.67 11.58 1.93
N TYR A 261 13.78 11.48 3.26
CA TYR A 261 15.03 11.70 3.96
C TYR A 261 16.01 10.52 3.79
N ASP A 262 17.30 10.77 4.06
CA ASP A 262 18.31 9.73 3.94
C ASP A 262 18.04 8.56 4.90
N GLN A 263 18.26 7.33 4.43
CA GLN A 263 17.94 6.09 5.18
C GLN A 263 16.47 6.04 5.64
N ALA A 264 15.55 6.50 4.78
CA ALA A 264 14.12 6.50 5.09
C ALA A 264 13.60 5.09 5.36
N GLY A 265 12.80 4.96 6.41
CA GLY A 265 12.05 3.73 6.68
C GLY A 265 11.00 3.48 5.60
N TRP A 266 10.73 2.22 5.34
CA TRP A 266 9.79 1.79 4.31
C TRP A 266 9.06 0.52 4.72
N THR A 267 7.97 0.23 4.03
CA THR A 267 7.24 -1.03 4.14
C THR A 267 6.58 -1.35 2.81
N VAL A 268 6.04 -2.55 2.69
CA VAL A 268 5.06 -2.85 1.63
C VAL A 268 3.67 -2.92 2.24
N CYS A 269 2.66 -2.61 1.45
CA CYS A 269 1.26 -2.86 1.78
C CYS A 269 0.88 -4.26 1.31
N PRO A 270 0.70 -5.24 2.21
CA PRO A 270 0.52 -6.62 1.81
C PRO A 270 -0.94 -7.00 1.57
N VAL A 271 -1.12 -8.17 0.96
CA VAL A 271 -2.32 -9.00 1.06
C VAL A 271 -1.97 -10.29 1.78
N GLY A 272 -2.77 -10.68 2.77
CA GLY A 272 -2.65 -11.93 3.50
C GLY A 272 -4.00 -12.63 3.65
N LYS A 273 -4.01 -13.98 3.56
CA LYS A 273 -5.18 -14.78 3.84
C LYS A 273 -5.34 -14.95 5.36
N ILE A 274 -6.43 -14.46 5.92
CA ILE A 274 -6.77 -14.74 7.31
C ILE A 274 -7.09 -16.23 7.42
N LYS A 275 -6.70 -16.86 8.54
CA LYS A 275 -6.96 -18.27 8.80
C LYS A 275 -8.45 -18.50 9.00
N ASN A 276 -9.17 -18.60 7.88
CA ASN A 276 -10.62 -18.79 7.79
C ASN A 276 -10.92 -19.78 6.67
N LYS A 277 -11.73 -20.81 6.94
CA LYS A 277 -12.07 -21.84 5.95
C LYS A 277 -13.37 -21.56 5.19
N ALA A 278 -14.12 -20.53 5.58
CA ALA A 278 -15.48 -20.33 5.06
C ALA A 278 -15.52 -20.01 3.56
N ASN A 279 -14.58 -19.19 3.08
CA ASN A 279 -14.55 -18.64 1.71
C ASN A 279 -13.18 -18.85 1.04
N GLU A 280 -12.59 -20.03 1.22
CA GLU A 280 -11.20 -20.31 0.86
C GLU A 280 -10.90 -20.07 -0.63
N ASP A 281 -11.77 -20.55 -1.52
CA ASP A 281 -11.57 -20.45 -2.98
C ASP A 281 -11.56 -19.00 -3.44
N VAL A 282 -12.52 -18.19 -2.98
CA VAL A 282 -12.62 -16.79 -3.37
C VAL A 282 -11.50 -15.96 -2.75
N ALA A 283 -11.05 -16.28 -1.53
CA ALA A 283 -9.91 -15.62 -0.90
C ALA A 283 -8.61 -15.87 -1.67
N LYS A 284 -8.34 -17.12 -2.08
CA LYS A 284 -7.19 -17.48 -2.93
C LYS A 284 -7.24 -16.79 -4.29
N ALA A 285 -8.41 -16.77 -4.92
CA ALA A 285 -8.62 -16.10 -6.19
C ALA A 285 -8.38 -14.59 -6.08
N PHE A 286 -8.78 -13.96 -4.96
CA PHE A 286 -8.52 -12.53 -4.73
C PHE A 286 -7.03 -12.24 -4.54
N ILE A 287 -6.28 -13.10 -3.82
CA ILE A 287 -4.82 -12.95 -3.72
C ILE A 287 -4.18 -13.05 -5.12
N ASP A 288 -4.57 -14.05 -5.92
CA ASP A 288 -4.06 -14.17 -7.29
C ASP A 288 -4.37 -12.91 -8.13
N PHE A 289 -5.57 -12.37 -8.00
CA PHE A 289 -6.02 -11.18 -8.72
C PHE A 289 -5.22 -9.93 -8.33
N VAL A 290 -5.07 -9.66 -7.03
CA VAL A 290 -4.46 -8.39 -6.57
C VAL A 290 -2.97 -8.29 -6.90
N LEU A 291 -2.30 -9.40 -7.22
CA LEU A 291 -0.91 -9.44 -7.67
C LEU A 291 -0.75 -9.25 -9.19
N THR A 292 -1.83 -9.15 -9.95
CA THR A 292 -1.76 -8.90 -11.39
C THR A 292 -1.35 -7.47 -11.71
N LYS A 293 -0.85 -7.26 -12.94
CA LYS A 293 -0.55 -5.91 -13.43
C LYS A 293 -1.78 -5.00 -13.39
N GLU A 294 -2.95 -5.51 -13.79
CA GLU A 294 -4.18 -4.73 -13.85
C GLU A 294 -4.59 -4.19 -12.46
N ALA A 295 -4.49 -5.02 -11.43
CA ALA A 295 -4.70 -4.58 -10.05
C ALA A 295 -3.60 -3.61 -9.58
N GLY A 296 -2.35 -3.84 -9.98
CA GLY A 296 -1.22 -2.95 -9.72
C GLY A 296 -1.41 -1.56 -10.33
N ASP A 297 -1.94 -1.47 -11.55
CA ASP A 297 -2.26 -0.18 -12.20
C ASP A 297 -3.31 0.62 -11.40
N ILE A 298 -4.33 -0.06 -10.82
CA ILE A 298 -5.29 0.57 -9.90
C ILE A 298 -4.59 1.07 -8.63
N LEU A 299 -3.75 0.22 -8.02
CA LEU A 299 -3.02 0.57 -6.81
C LEU A 299 -2.17 1.83 -7.02
N VAL A 300 -1.35 1.87 -8.08
CA VAL A 300 -0.52 3.04 -8.39
C VAL A 300 -1.36 4.28 -8.63
N LYS A 301 -2.42 4.17 -9.44
CA LYS A 301 -3.33 5.28 -9.75
C LYS A 301 -4.00 5.87 -8.50
N THR A 302 -4.42 5.04 -7.56
CA THR A 302 -5.26 5.45 -6.43
C THR A 302 -4.49 5.72 -5.15
N THR A 303 -3.26 5.18 -5.00
CA THR A 303 -2.43 5.37 -3.80
C THR A 303 -1.22 6.26 -4.03
N ASN A 304 -0.81 6.49 -5.30
CA ASN A 304 0.51 7.05 -5.64
C ASN A 304 1.70 6.25 -5.04
N GLY A 305 1.48 5.00 -4.66
CA GLY A 305 2.53 4.08 -4.23
C GLY A 305 3.24 3.41 -5.40
N ILE A 306 4.42 2.86 -5.19
CA ILE A 306 5.17 2.11 -6.21
C ILE A 306 4.76 0.65 -6.14
N ALA A 307 4.18 0.08 -7.20
CA ALA A 307 3.78 -1.32 -7.20
C ALA A 307 4.96 -2.27 -6.95
N CYS A 308 4.73 -3.33 -6.18
CA CYS A 308 5.71 -4.41 -5.97
C CYS A 308 5.83 -5.33 -7.19
N ASN A 309 4.91 -5.23 -8.14
CA ASN A 309 5.00 -5.87 -9.45
C ASN A 309 5.79 -4.95 -10.41
N PRO A 310 6.98 -5.35 -10.89
CA PRO A 310 7.84 -4.51 -11.73
C PRO A 310 7.28 -4.25 -13.15
N GLU A 311 6.23 -4.97 -13.58
CA GLU A 311 5.54 -4.71 -14.85
C GLU A 311 4.62 -3.48 -14.78
N VAL A 312 4.37 -2.96 -13.58
CA VAL A 312 3.54 -1.76 -13.35
C VAL A 312 4.43 -0.53 -13.37
N ALA A 313 4.06 0.47 -14.16
CA ALA A 313 4.79 1.73 -14.19
C ALA A 313 4.69 2.48 -12.84
N PRO A 314 5.79 3.09 -12.35
CA PRO A 314 5.74 3.88 -11.13
C PRO A 314 4.87 5.14 -11.32
N PRO A 315 4.43 5.78 -10.23
CA PRO A 315 3.71 7.04 -10.29
C PRO A 315 4.52 8.12 -11.02
N GLN A 316 3.84 9.02 -11.72
CA GLN A 316 4.49 10.12 -12.43
C GLN A 316 5.31 10.99 -11.47
N GLY A 317 6.57 11.28 -11.84
CA GLY A 317 7.48 12.12 -11.04
C GLY A 317 8.19 11.39 -9.90
N MET A 318 7.88 10.13 -9.62
CA MET A 318 8.64 9.33 -8.66
C MET A 318 9.93 8.80 -9.29
N LYS A 319 11.02 8.83 -8.51
CA LYS A 319 12.28 8.17 -8.90
C LYS A 319 12.09 6.65 -8.91
N PRO A 320 12.84 5.94 -9.77
CA PRO A 320 12.89 4.47 -9.70
C PRO A 320 13.26 4.01 -8.29
N LEU A 321 12.66 2.90 -7.84
CA LEU A 321 12.86 2.36 -6.49
C LEU A 321 14.34 2.25 -6.07
N LYS A 322 15.21 1.82 -6.99
CA LYS A 322 16.66 1.68 -6.76
C LYS A 322 17.40 2.99 -6.46
N GLU A 323 16.80 4.14 -6.80
CA GLU A 323 17.35 5.48 -6.59
C GLU A 323 16.82 6.18 -5.34
N LEU A 324 15.88 5.54 -4.64
CA LEU A 324 15.35 6.06 -3.39
C LEU A 324 16.33 5.84 -2.24
N PRO A 325 16.50 6.81 -1.32
CA PRO A 325 17.43 6.71 -0.19
C PRO A 325 16.86 5.87 0.95
N LEU A 326 16.50 4.61 0.63
CA LEU A 326 15.88 3.70 1.58
C LEU A 326 16.89 3.10 2.56
N PHE A 327 16.45 2.84 3.78
CA PHE A 327 17.17 2.03 4.76
C PHE A 327 17.20 0.56 4.32
N LYS A 328 18.27 0.15 3.63
CA LYS A 328 18.36 -1.15 2.93
C LYS A 328 18.32 -2.37 3.84
N THR A 329 18.78 -2.25 5.07
CA THR A 329 18.82 -3.34 6.04
C THR A 329 17.67 -3.31 7.04
N TYR A 330 16.58 -2.61 6.70
CA TYR A 330 15.39 -2.56 7.54
C TYR A 330 14.74 -3.93 7.67
N ASP A 331 14.62 -4.41 8.90
CA ASP A 331 14.04 -5.71 9.25
C ASP A 331 12.57 -5.53 9.65
N LEU A 332 11.68 -5.89 8.73
CA LEU A 332 10.22 -5.82 8.91
C LEU A 332 9.72 -6.81 9.98
N VAL A 333 10.36 -7.99 10.09
CA VAL A 333 9.97 -8.99 11.08
C VAL A 333 10.30 -8.51 12.49
N LYS A 334 11.51 -7.98 12.66
CA LYS A 334 11.93 -7.35 13.93
C LYS A 334 11.04 -6.18 14.30
N ALA A 335 10.67 -5.33 13.34
CA ALA A 335 9.77 -4.19 13.57
C ALA A 335 8.39 -4.63 14.10
N GLY A 336 7.85 -5.72 13.60
CA GLY A 336 6.61 -6.32 14.10
C GLY A 336 6.74 -6.93 15.49
N ALA A 337 7.84 -7.67 15.73
CA ALA A 337 8.10 -8.33 17.02
C ALA A 337 8.32 -7.31 18.14
N ASP A 338 9.06 -6.24 17.89
CA ASP A 338 9.43 -5.23 18.89
C ASP A 338 8.36 -4.14 19.09
N LYS A 339 7.31 -4.11 18.28
CA LYS A 339 6.31 -3.02 18.27
C LYS A 339 5.78 -2.68 19.65
N GLN A 340 5.31 -3.68 20.42
CA GLN A 340 4.71 -3.43 21.73
C GLN A 340 5.74 -2.79 22.68
N LYS A 341 6.93 -3.39 22.80
CA LYS A 341 8.05 -2.86 23.60
C LYS A 341 8.38 -1.42 23.20
N ASN A 342 8.50 -1.17 21.90
CA ASN A 342 8.87 0.14 21.37
C ASN A 342 7.79 1.20 21.66
N CYS A 343 6.50 0.85 21.50
CA CYS A 343 5.40 1.74 21.84
C CYS A 343 5.35 2.07 23.33
N ASP A 344 5.50 1.06 24.19
CA ASP A 344 5.47 1.23 25.64
C ASP A 344 6.63 2.15 26.08
N THR A 345 7.83 1.94 25.53
CA THR A 345 9.01 2.77 25.84
C THR A 345 8.83 4.21 25.31
N PHE A 346 8.31 4.38 24.10
CA PHE A 346 8.11 5.71 23.50
C PHE A 346 7.09 6.56 24.26
N PHE A 347 6.04 5.93 24.79
CA PHE A 347 4.99 6.63 25.54
C PHE A 347 5.15 6.55 27.07
N ALA A 348 6.18 5.86 27.57
CA ALA A 348 6.57 5.96 28.99
C ALA A 348 6.83 7.43 29.36
N GLU A 349 6.44 7.80 30.59
CA GLU A 349 6.61 9.14 31.14
C GLU A 349 8.08 9.50 31.40
#